data_f40271b76a084c11317c5cc27a319ba0
#
_entry.id   f40271b76a084c11317c5cc27a319ba0
#
_cell.length_a   1.000
_cell.length_b   1.000
_cell.length_c   1.000
_cell.angle_alpha   90.00
_cell.angle_beta   90.00
_cell.angle_gamma   90.00
#
_symmetry.space_group_name_H-M   'P 1'
#
loop_
_entity.id
_entity.type
_entity.pdbx_description
1 polymer ?
#
loop_
_entity_poly.entity_id
_entity_poly.type
_entity_poly.pdbx_seq_one_letter_code
_entity_poly.pdbx_strand_id
1 'polypeptide(L)'
;MFPFEKKSLIGACRAQVRTGAPLMIHINPWSTQGIAAMEIVKEHKIEPQKVIICHSDVENREDYIFRLLDMGVYIEFDNWGKEMFTDRWDVKPGSGRFASDWERVLLVKKIADRGYAEQMLLSTDLCLKSLLHKYGGWGYDHVLKHILPMLDEAGVTKEQIETMLKANPARWLDW
;
A
#
# COMPACT_ATOMS: atom_id res chain seq x y z
N MET A 1 -5.63 16.52 5.99
CA MET A 1 -6.58 16.43 4.85
C MET A 1 -7.19 17.80 4.63
N PHE A 2 -7.07 18.32 3.41
CA PHE A 2 -7.68 19.60 3.03
C PHE A 2 -9.20 19.47 2.81
N PRO A 3 -9.98 20.58 2.90
CA PRO A 3 -11.43 20.51 2.73
C PRO A 3 -11.89 19.88 1.40
N PHE A 4 -11.17 20.14 0.30
CA PHE A 4 -11.49 19.56 -1.00
C PHE A 4 -11.19 18.06 -1.09
N GLU A 5 -10.11 17.59 -0.44
CA GLU A 5 -9.78 16.16 -0.33
C GLU A 5 -10.87 15.42 0.46
N LYS A 6 -11.28 15.99 1.62
CA LYS A 6 -12.38 15.44 2.40
C LYS A 6 -13.67 15.35 1.59
N LYS A 7 -14.01 16.39 0.82
CA LYS A 7 -15.18 16.39 -0.06
C LYS A 7 -15.10 15.28 -1.11
N SER A 8 -13.94 15.09 -1.73
CA SER A 8 -13.71 14.04 -2.73
C SER A 8 -13.86 12.64 -2.12
N LEU A 9 -13.27 12.41 -0.95
CA LEU A 9 -13.39 11.13 -0.25
C LEU A 9 -14.85 10.84 0.14
N ILE A 10 -15.59 11.82 0.65
CA ILE A 10 -17.02 11.67 0.94
C ILE A 10 -17.80 11.29 -0.32
N GLY A 11 -17.48 11.92 -1.46
CA GLY A 11 -18.08 11.58 -2.75
C GLY A 11 -17.80 10.14 -3.16
N ALA A 12 -16.55 9.68 -3.00
CA ALA A 12 -16.14 8.30 -3.27
C ALA A 12 -16.84 7.31 -2.32
N CYS A 13 -16.93 7.61 -1.03
CA CYS A 13 -17.67 6.79 -0.07
C CYS A 13 -19.16 6.64 -0.46
N ARG A 14 -19.81 7.72 -0.86
CA ARG A 14 -21.21 7.66 -1.35
C ARG A 14 -21.35 6.83 -2.62
N ALA A 15 -20.39 6.90 -3.52
CA ALA A 15 -20.36 6.05 -4.72
C ALA A 15 -20.19 4.59 -4.34
N GLN A 16 -19.26 4.28 -3.44
CA GLN A 16 -19.04 2.93 -2.93
C GLN A 16 -20.34 2.33 -2.35
N VAL A 17 -21.01 3.06 -1.45
CA VAL A 17 -22.29 2.59 -0.83
C VAL A 17 -23.37 2.31 -1.86
N ARG A 18 -23.38 3.02 -3.00
CA ARG A 18 -24.37 2.84 -4.06
C ARG A 18 -24.05 1.70 -5.02
N THR A 19 -22.78 1.42 -5.22
CA THR A 19 -22.31 0.50 -6.28
C THR A 19 -21.74 -0.80 -5.73
N GLY A 20 -21.27 -0.79 -4.49
CA GLY A 20 -20.48 -1.88 -3.92
C GLY A 20 -18.99 -1.86 -4.33
N ALA A 21 -18.61 -1.03 -5.30
CA ALA A 21 -17.24 -0.98 -5.79
C ALA A 21 -16.24 -0.61 -4.68
N PRO A 22 -15.12 -1.34 -4.55
CA PRO A 22 -14.17 -1.08 -3.49
C PRO A 22 -13.45 0.26 -3.66
N LEU A 23 -12.88 0.78 -2.57
CA LEU A 23 -12.14 2.04 -2.54
C LEU A 23 -10.64 1.80 -2.48
N MET A 24 -9.90 2.38 -3.41
CA MET A 24 -8.46 2.51 -3.35
C MET A 24 -8.11 3.96 -3.01
N ILE A 25 -7.48 4.18 -1.85
CA ILE A 25 -7.23 5.52 -1.32
C ILE A 25 -5.74 5.84 -1.40
N HIS A 26 -5.40 6.76 -2.30
CA HIS A 26 -4.06 7.35 -2.36
C HIS A 26 -3.83 8.24 -1.13
N ILE A 27 -2.74 7.98 -0.41
CA ILE A 27 -2.34 8.76 0.76
C ILE A 27 -0.98 9.41 0.50
N ASN A 28 -0.80 10.64 0.94
CA ASN A 28 0.54 11.21 1.01
C ASN A 28 1.41 10.31 1.91
N PRO A 29 2.43 9.62 1.36
CA PRO A 29 3.15 8.57 2.06
C PRO A 29 3.94 9.04 3.28
N TRP A 30 4.22 10.34 3.38
CA TRP A 30 4.89 10.96 4.55
C TRP A 30 3.88 11.48 5.59
N SER A 31 2.62 11.07 5.50
CA SER A 31 1.57 11.44 6.45
C SER A 31 0.95 10.20 7.10
N THR A 32 0.15 10.41 8.14
CA THR A 32 -0.69 9.38 8.77
C THR A 32 -2.17 9.56 8.42
N GLN A 33 -2.45 10.22 7.30
CA GLN A 33 -3.81 10.60 6.90
C GLN A 33 -4.72 9.42 6.57
N GLY A 34 -4.17 8.22 6.35
CA GLY A 34 -4.96 7.01 6.17
C GLY A 34 -5.90 6.75 7.35
N ILE A 35 -5.46 7.02 8.59
CA ILE A 35 -6.31 6.87 9.76
C ILE A 35 -7.49 7.85 9.72
N ALA A 36 -7.22 9.12 9.39
CA ALA A 36 -8.30 10.12 9.25
C ALA A 36 -9.23 9.82 8.06
N ALA A 37 -8.71 9.20 6.99
CA ALA A 37 -9.53 8.73 5.88
C ALA A 37 -10.47 7.60 6.34
N MET A 38 -9.98 6.67 7.15
CA MET A 38 -10.78 5.57 7.68
C MET A 38 -11.89 6.02 8.63
N GLU A 39 -11.71 7.11 9.38
CA GLU A 39 -12.81 7.69 10.17
C GLU A 39 -13.97 8.13 9.26
N ILE A 40 -13.68 8.76 8.12
CA ILE A 40 -14.70 9.15 7.14
C ILE A 40 -15.37 7.91 6.52
N VAL A 41 -14.58 6.89 6.16
CA VAL A 41 -15.10 5.61 5.64
C VAL A 41 -16.08 4.98 6.63
N LYS A 42 -15.72 4.95 7.91
CA LYS A 42 -16.54 4.41 9.00
C LYS A 42 -17.84 5.19 9.18
N GLU A 43 -17.83 6.53 9.09
CA GLU A 43 -19.04 7.37 9.13
C GLU A 43 -20.05 6.96 8.03
N HIS A 44 -19.55 6.45 6.89
CA HIS A 44 -20.39 5.96 5.79
C HIS A 44 -20.75 4.47 5.89
N LYS A 45 -20.37 3.80 6.98
CA LYS A 45 -20.65 2.38 7.27
C LYS A 45 -20.09 1.43 6.19
N ILE A 46 -18.98 1.79 5.57
CA ILE A 46 -18.29 0.95 4.60
C ILE A 46 -17.43 -0.07 5.36
N GLU A 47 -17.50 -1.32 4.94
CA GLU A 47 -16.68 -2.38 5.51
C GLU A 47 -15.19 -2.13 5.21
N PRO A 48 -14.29 -2.23 6.21
CA PRO A 48 -12.87 -1.97 6.01
C PRO A 48 -12.24 -2.84 4.91
N GLN A 49 -12.71 -4.07 4.74
CA GLN A 49 -12.24 -4.99 3.69
C GLN A 49 -12.54 -4.52 2.26
N LYS A 50 -13.38 -3.50 2.10
CA LYS A 50 -13.62 -2.85 0.80
C LYS A 50 -12.67 -1.68 0.54
N VAL A 51 -11.65 -1.47 1.40
CA VAL A 51 -10.74 -0.32 1.32
C VAL A 51 -9.29 -0.77 1.26
N ILE A 52 -8.54 -0.20 0.32
CA ILE A 52 -7.07 -0.26 0.26
C ILE A 52 -6.50 1.10 0.63
N ILE A 53 -5.48 1.14 1.48
CA ILE A 53 -4.61 2.30 1.70
C ILE A 53 -3.32 2.09 0.93
N CYS A 54 -3.12 2.88 -0.13
CA CYS A 54 -1.93 2.83 -0.99
C CYS A 54 -0.71 3.48 -0.32
N HIS A 55 0.47 3.22 -0.90
CA HIS A 55 1.75 3.86 -0.54
C HIS A 55 2.12 3.69 0.93
N SER A 56 1.75 2.55 1.52
CA SER A 56 2.00 2.29 2.94
C SER A 56 3.48 1.97 3.24
N ASP A 57 4.29 1.74 2.21
CA ASP A 57 5.66 1.21 2.26
C ASP A 57 6.76 2.24 1.98
N VAL A 58 6.45 3.53 1.89
CA VAL A 58 7.47 4.55 1.57
C VAL A 58 8.43 4.77 2.74
N GLU A 59 7.94 4.93 3.95
CA GLU A 59 8.76 5.14 5.15
C GLU A 59 8.79 3.94 6.10
N ASN A 60 8.09 2.85 5.80
CA ASN A 60 8.01 1.65 6.66
C ASN A 60 7.65 1.97 8.13
N ARG A 61 6.67 2.85 8.36
CA ARG A 61 6.23 3.21 9.71
C ARG A 61 5.36 2.12 10.31
N GLU A 62 6.00 1.23 11.05
CA GLU A 62 5.36 0.04 11.61
C GLU A 62 4.12 0.35 12.47
N ASP A 63 4.22 1.32 13.37
CA ASP A 63 3.12 1.71 14.26
C ASP A 63 1.89 2.18 13.47
N TYR A 64 2.09 2.96 12.42
CA TYR A 64 1.03 3.41 11.55
C TYR A 64 0.42 2.26 10.72
N ILE A 65 1.28 1.41 10.16
CA ILE A 65 0.86 0.26 9.33
C ILE A 65 0.04 -0.72 10.16
N PHE A 66 0.51 -1.10 11.35
CA PHE A 66 -0.24 -2.02 12.21
C PHE A 66 -1.56 -1.43 12.69
N ARG A 67 -1.63 -0.14 12.96
CA ARG A 67 -2.91 0.52 13.27
C ARG A 67 -3.90 0.44 12.11
N LEU A 68 -3.47 0.58 10.86
CA LEU A 68 -4.33 0.39 9.69
C LEU A 68 -4.80 -1.06 9.58
N LEU A 69 -3.89 -2.02 9.74
CA LEU A 69 -4.22 -3.44 9.73
C LEU A 69 -5.21 -3.83 10.83
N ASP A 70 -5.05 -3.28 12.04
CA ASP A 70 -5.99 -3.48 13.15
C ASP A 70 -7.38 -2.88 12.87
N MET A 71 -7.48 -1.89 11.97
CA MET A 71 -8.76 -1.38 11.48
C MET A 71 -9.43 -2.30 10.44
N GLY A 72 -8.74 -3.34 9.98
CA GLY A 72 -9.26 -4.35 9.05
C GLY A 72 -9.18 -3.96 7.56
N VAL A 73 -8.45 -2.90 7.21
CA VAL A 73 -8.26 -2.48 5.82
C VAL A 73 -7.18 -3.29 5.12
N TYR A 74 -7.19 -3.29 3.80
CA TYR A 74 -6.03 -3.69 3.04
C TYR A 74 -4.99 -2.56 3.01
N ILE A 75 -3.72 -2.93 3.09
CA ILE A 75 -2.60 -2.03 2.80
C ILE A 75 -1.91 -2.49 1.52
N GLU A 76 -1.39 -1.54 0.76
CA GLU A 76 -0.66 -1.82 -0.46
C GLU A 76 0.79 -1.38 -0.31
N PHE A 77 1.70 -2.32 -0.57
CA PHE A 77 3.12 -2.07 -0.77
C PHE A 77 3.34 -1.97 -2.27
N ASP A 78 3.47 -0.74 -2.75
CA ASP A 78 3.44 -0.41 -4.18
C ASP A 78 4.64 0.43 -4.64
N ASN A 79 5.64 0.57 -3.80
CA ASN A 79 6.84 1.34 -4.14
C ASN A 79 8.09 0.47 -4.34
N TRP A 80 7.90 -0.80 -4.67
CA TRP A 80 9.00 -1.70 -4.95
C TRP A 80 9.90 -1.17 -6.07
N GLY A 81 11.21 -1.16 -5.80
CA GLY A 81 12.20 -0.61 -6.69
C GLY A 81 12.37 0.89 -6.65
N LYS A 82 11.54 1.63 -5.92
CA LYS A 82 11.68 3.08 -5.73
C LYS A 82 12.59 3.37 -4.55
N GLU A 83 13.89 3.16 -4.72
CA GLU A 83 14.93 3.46 -3.72
C GLU A 83 15.55 4.83 -4.01
N MET A 84 14.80 5.88 -3.74
CA MET A 84 15.18 7.25 -4.09
C MET A 84 14.88 8.22 -2.95
N PHE A 85 15.28 9.48 -3.15
CA PHE A 85 14.86 10.60 -2.34
C PHE A 85 13.91 11.49 -3.14
N THR A 86 12.87 11.98 -2.48
CA THR A 86 12.02 13.03 -3.03
C THR A 86 12.49 14.37 -2.49
N ASP A 87 13.01 15.21 -3.38
CA ASP A 87 13.39 16.56 -3.04
C ASP A 87 12.18 17.49 -3.15
N ARG A 88 11.32 17.42 -2.13
CA ARG A 88 10.10 18.23 -2.05
C ARG A 88 10.27 19.34 -1.03
N TRP A 89 9.80 20.53 -1.41
CA TRP A 89 9.83 21.71 -0.54
C TRP A 89 9.00 21.57 0.76
N ASP A 90 8.02 20.68 0.77
CA ASP A 90 7.10 20.44 1.88
C ASP A 90 7.56 19.34 2.85
N VAL A 91 8.69 18.69 2.58
CA VAL A 91 9.30 17.71 3.49
C VAL A 91 10.50 18.31 4.22
N LYS A 92 10.70 17.90 5.48
CA LYS A 92 11.82 18.36 6.28
C LYS A 92 13.14 17.90 5.66
N PRO A 93 14.24 18.69 5.77
CA PRO A 93 15.56 18.22 5.40
C PRO A 93 15.89 16.87 6.06
N GLY A 94 16.36 15.91 5.27
CA GLY A 94 16.64 14.55 5.72
C GLY A 94 15.41 13.59 5.69
N SER A 95 14.23 14.10 5.38
CA SER A 95 13.06 13.28 5.06
C SER A 95 12.90 13.12 3.54
N GLY A 96 11.86 12.41 3.10
CA GLY A 96 11.63 12.14 1.67
C GLY A 96 12.44 10.95 1.14
N ARG A 97 13.11 10.20 2.00
CA ARG A 97 13.72 8.92 1.65
C ARG A 97 12.63 7.87 1.46
N PHE A 98 12.74 7.10 0.40
CA PHE A 98 12.01 5.84 0.25
C PHE A 98 12.76 4.72 0.96
N ALA A 99 12.04 3.83 1.62
CA ALA A 99 12.60 2.60 2.15
C ALA A 99 13.21 1.77 1.01
N SER A 100 14.27 1.03 1.28
CA SER A 100 14.81 0.06 0.33
C SER A 100 13.89 -1.16 0.19
N ASP A 101 14.05 -1.90 -0.90
CA ASP A 101 13.29 -3.13 -1.11
C ASP A 101 13.54 -4.14 0.01
N TRP A 102 14.78 -4.22 0.51
CA TRP A 102 15.09 -5.11 1.63
C TRP A 102 14.40 -4.69 2.94
N GLU A 103 14.34 -3.39 3.24
CA GLU A 103 13.57 -2.89 4.39
C GLU A 103 12.08 -3.22 4.27
N ARG A 104 11.51 -3.12 3.05
CA ARG A 104 10.14 -3.52 2.77
C ARG A 104 9.91 -5.02 2.97
N VAL A 105 10.82 -5.85 2.44
CA VAL A 105 10.78 -7.32 2.59
C VAL A 105 10.75 -7.72 4.06
N LEU A 106 11.62 -7.14 4.89
CA LEU A 106 11.64 -7.41 6.31
C LEU A 106 10.33 -7.00 7.01
N LEU A 107 9.73 -5.90 6.58
CA LEU A 107 8.46 -5.46 7.13
C LEU A 107 7.29 -6.36 6.68
N VAL A 108 7.27 -6.79 5.41
CA VAL A 108 6.30 -7.78 4.90
C VAL A 108 6.39 -9.07 5.73
N LYS A 109 7.61 -9.57 5.98
CA LYS A 109 7.81 -10.74 6.83
C LYS A 109 7.19 -10.55 8.22
N LYS A 110 7.46 -9.41 8.85
CA LYS A 110 6.92 -9.08 10.17
C LYS A 110 5.39 -8.98 10.19
N ILE A 111 4.79 -8.42 9.14
CA ILE A 111 3.34 -8.33 8.97
C ILE A 111 2.73 -9.73 8.80
N ALA A 112 3.35 -10.56 7.94
CA ALA A 112 2.93 -11.92 7.69
C ALA A 112 3.03 -12.81 8.95
N ASP A 113 4.11 -12.68 9.73
CA ASP A 113 4.28 -13.41 10.99
C ASP A 113 3.25 -13.04 12.07
N ARG A 114 2.71 -11.84 12.00
CA ARG A 114 1.62 -11.39 12.89
C ARG A 114 0.22 -11.77 12.37
N GLY A 115 0.13 -12.52 11.27
CA GLY A 115 -1.13 -13.01 10.73
C GLY A 115 -1.89 -12.06 9.81
N TYR A 116 -1.24 -10.96 9.35
CA TYR A 116 -1.90 -9.97 8.48
C TYR A 116 -1.65 -10.17 6.98
N ALA A 117 -1.12 -11.32 6.55
CA ALA A 117 -0.90 -11.59 5.12
C ALA A 117 -2.17 -11.44 4.28
N GLU A 118 -3.34 -11.75 4.85
CA GLU A 118 -4.64 -11.63 4.18
C GLU A 118 -5.13 -10.18 3.97
N GLN A 119 -4.39 -9.20 4.49
CA GLN A 119 -4.71 -7.77 4.36
C GLN A 119 -3.63 -7.00 3.58
N MET A 120 -2.71 -7.72 2.90
CA MET A 120 -1.64 -7.10 2.13
C MET A 120 -1.82 -7.30 0.63
N LEU A 121 -1.40 -6.28 -0.13
CA LEU A 121 -1.31 -6.30 -1.58
C LEU A 121 0.09 -5.84 -1.99
N LEU A 122 0.61 -6.44 -3.07
CA LEU A 122 1.91 -6.11 -3.62
C LEU A 122 1.74 -5.64 -5.07
N SER A 123 2.23 -4.44 -5.37
CA SER A 123 2.22 -3.88 -6.73
C SER A 123 3.48 -3.03 -6.97
N THR A 124 3.54 -2.23 -8.02
CA THR A 124 4.75 -1.46 -8.35
C THR A 124 4.53 0.02 -8.46
N ASP A 125 3.30 0.48 -8.60
CA ASP A 125 3.00 1.89 -8.91
C ASP A 125 4.02 2.50 -9.89
N LEU A 126 4.27 1.80 -11.01
CA LEU A 126 5.29 2.19 -11.98
C LEU A 126 4.83 3.44 -12.74
N CYS A 127 5.06 4.60 -12.16
CA CYS A 127 4.58 5.90 -12.62
C CYS A 127 5.66 6.75 -13.32
N LEU A 128 6.93 6.35 -13.23
CA LEU A 128 8.05 7.09 -13.82
C LEU A 128 8.61 6.37 -15.04
N LYS A 129 8.83 7.12 -16.10
CA LYS A 129 9.44 6.62 -17.35
C LYS A 129 10.82 5.98 -17.11
N SER A 130 11.61 6.51 -16.19
CA SER A 130 12.92 5.98 -15.80
C SER A 130 12.86 4.58 -15.18
N LEU A 131 11.72 4.16 -14.67
CA LEU A 131 11.53 2.83 -14.08
C LEU A 131 11.22 1.74 -15.11
N LEU A 132 10.96 2.10 -16.36
CA LEU A 132 10.76 1.13 -17.45
C LEU A 132 12.08 0.53 -17.91
N HIS A 133 12.11 -0.76 -18.25
CA HIS A 133 13.31 -1.45 -18.77
C HIS A 133 13.98 -0.69 -19.91
N LYS A 134 13.19 -0.12 -20.82
CA LYS A 134 13.70 0.67 -21.95
C LYS A 134 14.60 1.83 -21.53
N TYR A 135 14.44 2.34 -20.32
CA TYR A 135 15.18 3.51 -19.80
C TYR A 135 16.08 3.16 -18.63
N GLY A 136 16.37 1.87 -18.44
CA GLY A 136 17.30 1.38 -17.42
C GLY A 136 16.67 1.04 -16.08
N GLY A 137 15.36 1.12 -15.97
CA GLY A 137 14.62 0.71 -14.77
C GLY A 137 14.32 -0.80 -14.77
N TRP A 138 13.71 -1.27 -13.71
CA TRP A 138 13.39 -2.70 -13.46
C TRP A 138 12.02 -3.16 -13.96
N GLY A 139 11.18 -2.25 -14.44
CA GLY A 139 9.92 -2.58 -15.12
C GLY A 139 8.79 -3.11 -14.23
N TYR A 140 7.68 -3.45 -14.85
CA TYR A 140 6.49 -3.99 -14.19
C TYR A 140 6.69 -5.38 -13.57
N ASP A 141 7.70 -6.10 -14.00
CA ASP A 141 8.00 -7.45 -13.54
C ASP A 141 8.95 -7.50 -12.34
N HIS A 142 9.31 -6.35 -11.77
CA HIS A 142 10.24 -6.22 -10.64
C HIS A 142 9.80 -7.08 -9.44
N VAL A 143 8.53 -6.98 -9.05
CA VAL A 143 8.00 -7.79 -7.94
C VAL A 143 8.19 -9.27 -8.22
N LEU A 144 7.81 -9.74 -9.41
CA LEU A 144 7.83 -11.15 -9.74
C LEU A 144 9.27 -11.70 -9.88
N LYS A 145 10.19 -10.90 -10.42
CA LYS A 145 11.57 -11.35 -10.69
C LYS A 145 12.51 -11.21 -9.51
N HIS A 146 12.32 -10.17 -8.69
CA HIS A 146 13.28 -9.80 -7.67
C HIS A 146 12.70 -9.86 -6.26
N ILE A 147 11.51 -9.33 -6.04
CA ILE A 147 10.95 -9.24 -4.69
C ILE A 147 10.47 -10.59 -4.19
N LEU A 148 9.83 -11.42 -5.03
CA LEU A 148 9.38 -12.75 -4.57
C LEU A 148 10.52 -13.63 -4.08
N PRO A 149 11.68 -13.74 -4.79
CA PRO A 149 12.85 -14.44 -4.26
C PRO A 149 13.36 -13.87 -2.93
N MET A 150 13.36 -12.53 -2.77
CA MET A 150 13.78 -11.90 -1.52
C MET A 150 12.80 -12.18 -0.36
N LEU A 151 11.49 -12.25 -0.64
CA LEU A 151 10.49 -12.64 0.36
C LEU A 151 10.68 -14.10 0.80
N ASP A 152 10.95 -15.01 -0.14
CA ASP A 152 11.26 -16.42 0.16
C ASP A 152 12.55 -16.54 1.00
N GLU A 153 13.61 -15.80 0.65
CA GLU A 153 14.85 -15.69 1.44
C GLU A 153 14.60 -15.20 2.86
N ALA A 154 13.73 -14.20 3.03
CA ALA A 154 13.34 -13.69 4.33
C ALA A 154 12.43 -14.64 5.12
N GLY A 155 11.97 -15.74 4.53
CA GLY A 155 11.14 -16.75 5.17
C GLY A 155 9.63 -16.44 5.14
N VAL A 156 9.17 -15.61 4.20
CA VAL A 156 7.74 -15.50 3.89
C VAL A 156 7.34 -16.75 3.12
N THR A 157 6.31 -17.45 3.57
CA THR A 157 5.91 -18.72 2.95
C THR A 157 5.29 -18.51 1.57
N LYS A 158 5.40 -19.52 0.71
CA LYS A 158 4.78 -19.50 -0.62
C LYS A 158 3.27 -19.26 -0.55
N GLU A 159 2.62 -19.82 0.44
CA GLU A 159 1.19 -19.66 0.69
C GLU A 159 0.84 -18.20 1.05
N GLN A 160 1.64 -17.56 1.90
CA GLN A 160 1.49 -16.14 2.21
C GLN A 160 1.73 -15.26 0.98
N ILE A 161 2.75 -15.56 0.16
CA ILE A 161 3.03 -14.85 -1.10
C ILE A 161 1.86 -14.99 -2.08
N GLU A 162 1.33 -16.19 -2.27
CA GLU A 162 0.17 -16.43 -3.14
C GLU A 162 -1.08 -15.70 -2.62
N THR A 163 -1.25 -15.63 -1.31
CA THR A 163 -2.33 -14.87 -0.69
C THR A 163 -2.24 -13.39 -1.06
N MET A 164 -1.08 -12.77 -0.90
CA MET A 164 -0.87 -11.35 -1.20
C MET A 164 -1.00 -11.01 -2.69
N LEU A 165 -0.60 -11.92 -3.58
CA LEU A 165 -0.56 -11.67 -5.03
C LEU A 165 -1.83 -12.08 -5.77
N LYS A 166 -2.56 -13.07 -5.26
CA LYS A 166 -3.69 -13.68 -5.98
C LYS A 166 -4.97 -13.65 -5.18
N ALA A 167 -4.98 -14.23 -3.97
CA ALA A 167 -6.21 -14.41 -3.21
C ALA A 167 -6.78 -13.06 -2.73
N ASN A 168 -5.93 -12.18 -2.20
CA ASN A 168 -6.35 -10.87 -1.73
C ASN A 168 -6.88 -9.98 -2.86
N PRO A 169 -6.14 -9.79 -4.00
CA PRO A 169 -6.66 -9.02 -5.12
C PRO A 169 -7.96 -9.58 -5.68
N ALA A 170 -8.07 -10.91 -5.81
CA ALA A 170 -9.29 -11.56 -6.29
C ALA A 170 -10.47 -11.28 -5.37
N ARG A 171 -10.30 -11.45 -4.06
CA ARG A 171 -11.33 -11.19 -3.05
C ARG A 171 -11.75 -9.71 -3.02
N TRP A 172 -10.79 -8.80 -3.15
CA TRP A 172 -11.07 -7.37 -3.12
C TRP A 172 -11.81 -6.89 -4.38
N LEU A 173 -11.52 -7.50 -5.54
CA LEU A 173 -12.17 -7.18 -6.82
C LEU A 173 -13.50 -7.89 -7.03
N ASP A 174 -13.87 -8.84 -6.17
CA ASP A 174 -15.16 -9.53 -6.21
C ASP A 174 -16.24 -8.69 -5.48
N TRP A 175 -16.99 -7.88 -6.25
CA TRP A 175 -17.98 -6.92 -5.73
C TRP A 175 -19.21 -6.76 -6.66
#